data_b3e4e439582b33635cb4b3fdcc3bc2c1
#
_entry.id   b3e4e439582b33635cb4b3fdcc3bc2c1
#
_cell.length_a   1.000
_cell.length_b   1.000
_cell.length_c   1.000
_cell.angle_alpha   90.00
_cell.angle_beta   90.00
_cell.angle_gamma   90.00
#
_symmetry.space_group_name_H-M   'P 1'
#
loop_
_entity.id
_entity.type
_entity.pdbx_description
1 polymer ?
#
loop_
_entity_poly.entity_id
_entity_poly.type
_entity_poly.pdbx_seq_one_letter_code
_entity_poly.pdbx_strand_id
1 'polypeptide(L)'
;MTLALFGIIFTQCSKEMLRDDLDTGSLKHADVPKGVPGSFEVTIENVSTNYAYFEAGGQFIPDGKDAAGPAFPGESFTIQFHAGRGHRLSFATMYGASNDLFYGPSGDGIALFDGDTPLTGDITGMISLWDAGTEVNHAPASGEDGAEESEPVQSLRNVDDVMDGFTYNSVEENVMVTLAYDGTRMFTLTVKDLEGSSTPLSPVAWVVHNDGQNPIFTEGSVDYGDGLEDLAETGNAGPLSTYLEMLSGYVSPVAPGVWVLHKKWQKPIFTEGELDYGEGLEMLSEVGDPTGVYN
;
A
#
# COMPACT_ATOMS: atom_id res chain seq x y z
N MET A 1 -15.70 -19.02 -38.58
CA MET A 1 -14.73 -18.35 -37.68
C MET A 1 -15.56 -17.66 -36.59
N THR A 2 -15.83 -18.36 -35.50
CA THR A 2 -16.75 -17.89 -34.45
C THR A 2 -15.88 -17.41 -33.29
N LEU A 3 -15.91 -16.10 -33.08
CA LEU A 3 -15.19 -15.43 -32.01
C LEU A 3 -15.91 -15.70 -30.69
N ALA A 4 -15.29 -16.46 -29.79
CA ALA A 4 -15.80 -16.66 -28.44
C ALA A 4 -15.37 -15.46 -27.55
N LEU A 5 -16.37 -14.73 -27.09
CA LEU A 5 -16.21 -13.61 -26.16
C LEU A 5 -16.00 -14.16 -24.75
N PHE A 6 -14.80 -14.00 -24.20
CA PHE A 6 -14.52 -14.36 -22.80
C PHE A 6 -15.02 -13.22 -21.90
N GLY A 7 -16.07 -13.49 -21.14
CA GLY A 7 -16.52 -12.63 -20.06
C GLY A 7 -15.77 -12.99 -18.78
N ILE A 8 -14.91 -12.10 -18.29
CA ILE A 8 -14.34 -12.23 -16.95
C ILE A 8 -15.37 -11.70 -15.96
N ILE A 9 -15.98 -12.60 -15.19
CA ILE A 9 -16.90 -12.24 -14.10
C ILE A 9 -16.05 -12.14 -12.82
N PHE A 10 -15.85 -10.92 -12.33
CA PHE A 10 -15.33 -10.70 -10.99
C PHE A 10 -16.47 -10.87 -9.98
N THR A 11 -16.47 -11.97 -9.25
CA THR A 11 -17.32 -12.12 -8.07
C THR A 11 -16.50 -11.81 -6.82
N GLN A 12 -16.92 -10.77 -6.11
CA GLN A 12 -16.42 -10.50 -4.75
C GLN A 12 -16.82 -11.68 -3.86
N CYS A 13 -15.85 -12.44 -3.39
CA CYS A 13 -16.06 -13.54 -2.46
C CYS A 13 -15.88 -13.03 -1.03
N SER A 14 -16.95 -13.03 -0.25
CA SER A 14 -16.92 -12.73 1.18
C SER A 14 -16.19 -13.84 1.95
N LYS A 15 -15.47 -13.46 2.99
CA LYS A 15 -14.45 -14.21 3.75
C LYS A 15 -14.91 -15.49 4.49
N GLU A 16 -16.14 -15.96 4.32
CA GLU A 16 -16.70 -17.03 5.17
C GLU A 16 -16.93 -18.41 4.50
N MET A 17 -16.53 -18.63 3.24
CA MET A 17 -16.84 -19.89 2.55
C MET A 17 -15.63 -20.65 1.99
N LEU A 18 -14.41 -20.44 2.44
CA LEU A 18 -13.23 -21.06 1.82
C LEU A 18 -12.39 -21.96 2.73
N ARG A 19 -12.95 -22.61 3.76
CA ARG A 19 -12.11 -23.51 4.59
C ARG A 19 -12.54 -24.95 4.77
N ASP A 20 -13.68 -25.42 4.27
CA ASP A 20 -14.10 -26.76 4.62
C ASP A 20 -14.42 -27.74 3.47
N ASP A 21 -14.31 -27.37 2.20
CA ASP A 21 -14.64 -28.30 1.11
C ASP A 21 -13.60 -28.33 -0.05
N LEU A 22 -12.31 -28.26 0.25
CA LEU A 22 -11.34 -28.85 -0.65
C LEU A 22 -11.29 -30.37 -0.40
N ASP A 23 -12.41 -31.04 -0.72
CA ASP A 23 -12.37 -32.46 -0.98
C ASP A 23 -11.47 -32.68 -2.21
N THR A 24 -10.24 -33.14 -1.97
CA THR A 24 -9.38 -33.71 -3.00
C THR A 24 -10.00 -35.02 -3.51
N GLY A 25 -11.27 -34.94 -3.85
CA GLY A 25 -12.00 -36.05 -4.46
C GLY A 25 -11.27 -36.45 -5.71
N SER A 26 -10.80 -37.69 -5.71
CA SER A 26 -10.23 -38.38 -6.86
C SER A 26 -11.01 -38.01 -8.11
N LEU A 27 -10.36 -37.32 -9.06
CA LEU A 27 -10.96 -36.92 -10.34
C LEU A 27 -11.47 -38.22 -11.00
N LYS A 28 -12.78 -38.45 -10.97
CA LYS A 28 -13.40 -39.55 -11.63
C LYS A 28 -13.44 -39.23 -13.13
N HIS A 29 -12.76 -40.05 -13.93
CA HIS A 29 -12.92 -40.01 -15.37
C HIS A 29 -14.39 -40.30 -15.69
N ALA A 30 -15.06 -39.38 -16.38
CA ALA A 30 -16.38 -39.68 -16.94
C ALA A 30 -16.24 -40.80 -17.96
N ASP A 31 -17.11 -41.82 -17.87
CA ASP A 31 -17.19 -42.88 -18.86
C ASP A 31 -17.77 -42.34 -20.18
N VAL A 32 -16.90 -41.76 -21.01
CA VAL A 32 -17.24 -41.29 -22.36
C VAL A 32 -17.08 -42.48 -23.32
N PRO A 33 -18.14 -42.87 -24.07
CA PRO A 33 -18.05 -43.96 -25.04
C PRO A 33 -16.95 -43.70 -26.07
N LYS A 34 -16.14 -44.70 -26.39
CA LYS A 34 -15.05 -44.58 -27.37
C LYS A 34 -15.61 -44.11 -28.72
N GLY A 35 -15.03 -43.01 -29.25
CA GLY A 35 -15.36 -42.48 -30.57
C GLY A 35 -16.43 -41.42 -30.60
N VAL A 36 -17.01 -41.01 -29.45
CA VAL A 36 -17.91 -39.85 -29.36
C VAL A 36 -17.06 -38.62 -29.04
N PRO A 37 -17.15 -37.51 -29.84
CA PRO A 37 -16.52 -36.24 -29.50
C PRO A 37 -17.06 -35.77 -28.15
N GLY A 38 -16.17 -35.54 -27.17
CA GLY A 38 -16.49 -34.95 -25.89
C GLY A 38 -16.16 -33.46 -25.90
N SER A 39 -16.96 -32.66 -25.19
CA SER A 39 -16.64 -31.27 -24.87
C SER A 39 -16.16 -31.23 -23.43
N PHE A 40 -15.09 -30.49 -23.20
CA PHE A 40 -14.52 -30.25 -21.87
C PHE A 40 -14.51 -28.76 -21.62
N GLU A 41 -14.79 -28.36 -20.39
CA GLU A 41 -14.62 -27.01 -19.90
C GLU A 41 -13.49 -27.04 -18.89
N VAL A 42 -12.55 -26.11 -19.02
CA VAL A 42 -11.45 -25.92 -18.06
C VAL A 42 -11.60 -24.53 -17.48
N THR A 43 -11.77 -24.47 -16.17
CA THR A 43 -11.82 -23.22 -15.42
C THR A 43 -10.54 -23.08 -14.61
N ILE A 44 -9.86 -21.96 -14.77
CA ILE A 44 -8.71 -21.56 -13.95
C ILE A 44 -9.14 -20.35 -13.16
N GLU A 45 -9.18 -20.47 -11.85
CA GLU A 45 -9.61 -19.41 -10.94
C GLU A 45 -8.41 -18.94 -10.11
N ASN A 46 -8.20 -17.63 -10.04
CA ASN A 46 -7.24 -17.04 -9.12
C ASN A 46 -7.90 -16.92 -7.75
N VAL A 47 -7.44 -17.73 -6.81
CA VAL A 47 -7.93 -17.75 -5.42
C VAL A 47 -6.99 -17.01 -4.46
N SER A 48 -6.01 -16.24 -4.98
CA SER A 48 -5.13 -15.44 -4.15
C SER A 48 -5.90 -14.32 -3.44
N THR A 49 -5.41 -13.91 -2.27
CA THR A 49 -5.96 -12.77 -1.53
C THR A 49 -5.81 -11.50 -2.35
N ASN A 50 -6.88 -10.71 -2.45
CA ASN A 50 -6.83 -9.36 -3.02
C ASN A 50 -6.62 -8.37 -1.87
N TYR A 51 -5.50 -7.69 -1.87
CA TYR A 51 -5.16 -6.69 -0.88
C TYR A 51 -5.61 -5.30 -1.33
N ALA A 52 -5.99 -4.45 -0.36
CA ALA A 52 -6.38 -3.08 -0.64
C ALA A 52 -5.17 -2.21 -0.98
N TYR A 53 -4.03 -2.49 -0.34
CA TYR A 53 -2.78 -1.74 -0.48
C TYR A 53 -1.64 -2.66 -0.89
N PHE A 54 -0.56 -2.05 -1.37
CA PHE A 54 0.60 -2.79 -1.88
C PHE A 54 1.60 -3.13 -0.78
N GLU A 55 2.05 -2.15 -0.02
CA GLU A 55 3.02 -2.30 1.08
C GLU A 55 2.74 -1.23 2.13
N ALA A 56 2.92 -1.55 3.41
CA ALA A 56 2.73 -0.61 4.50
C ALA A 56 3.62 -0.98 5.68
N GLY A 57 3.75 -0.05 6.62
CA GLY A 57 4.46 -0.30 7.86
C GLY A 57 4.57 0.90 8.78
N GLY A 58 5.30 0.71 9.86
CA GLY A 58 5.70 1.76 10.80
C GLY A 58 7.22 1.85 10.94
N GLN A 59 7.75 3.07 11.00
CA GLN A 59 9.14 3.32 11.36
C GLN A 59 9.18 3.92 12.76
N PHE A 60 9.62 3.13 13.73
CA PHE A 60 9.53 3.48 15.15
C PHE A 60 10.86 3.95 15.78
N ILE A 61 11.98 3.67 15.14
CA ILE A 61 13.31 3.94 15.66
C ILE A 61 13.97 5.01 14.78
N PRO A 62 14.30 6.20 15.32
CA PRO A 62 15.05 7.20 14.59
C PRO A 62 16.42 6.68 14.14
N ASP A 63 16.94 7.21 13.05
CA ASP A 63 18.20 6.80 12.46
C ASP A 63 19.34 6.93 13.46
N GLY A 64 20.14 5.87 13.59
CA GLY A 64 21.27 5.81 14.51
C GLY A 64 20.91 5.66 16.00
N LYS A 65 19.64 5.39 16.33
CA LYS A 65 19.19 5.05 17.68
C LYS A 65 18.99 3.55 17.83
N ASP A 66 18.91 3.09 19.08
CA ASP A 66 18.71 1.68 19.44
C ASP A 66 17.30 1.40 20.02
N ALA A 67 16.49 2.44 20.22
CA ALA A 67 15.16 2.34 20.83
C ALA A 67 14.11 3.14 20.06
N ALA A 68 12.88 2.63 20.09
CA ALA A 68 11.72 3.34 19.56
C ALA A 68 11.47 4.65 20.33
N GLY A 69 11.03 5.67 19.62
CA GLY A 69 10.72 6.97 20.18
C GLY A 69 10.64 8.06 19.12
N PRO A 70 10.43 9.31 19.54
CA PRO A 70 10.39 10.46 18.63
C PRO A 70 11.77 10.76 18.03
N ALA A 71 11.78 11.35 16.85
CA ALA A 71 12.94 12.02 16.30
C ALA A 71 12.94 13.47 16.80
N PHE A 72 14.04 13.88 17.44
CA PHE A 72 14.25 15.24 17.90
C PHE A 72 14.95 16.08 16.83
N PRO A 73 14.98 17.43 16.97
CA PRO A 73 15.63 18.31 16.02
C PRO A 73 17.02 17.86 15.61
N GLY A 74 17.23 17.69 14.30
CA GLY A 74 18.43 17.13 13.68
C GLY A 74 18.39 15.63 13.37
N GLU A 75 17.44 14.89 13.93
CA GLU A 75 17.26 13.44 13.72
C GLU A 75 16.30 13.15 12.56
N SER A 76 16.22 11.89 12.13
CA SER A 76 15.38 11.46 11.01
C SER A 76 14.85 10.04 11.17
N PHE A 77 13.84 9.74 10.38
CA PHE A 77 13.38 8.38 10.08
C PHE A 77 13.66 8.07 8.61
N THR A 78 14.24 6.90 8.35
CA THR A 78 14.47 6.39 6.99
C THR A 78 13.64 5.14 6.77
N ILE A 79 12.85 5.14 5.70
CA ILE A 79 11.91 4.09 5.34
C ILE A 79 12.24 3.59 3.95
N GLN A 80 12.32 2.27 3.78
CA GLN A 80 12.49 1.64 2.48
C GLN A 80 11.24 0.86 2.12
N PHE A 81 10.77 1.03 0.89
CA PHE A 81 9.59 0.35 0.38
C PHE A 81 9.69 0.11 -1.12
N HIS A 82 8.93 -0.86 -1.62
CA HIS A 82 8.82 -1.14 -3.04
C HIS A 82 7.65 -0.39 -3.65
N ALA A 83 7.84 0.09 -4.86
CA ALA A 83 6.76 0.67 -5.63
C ALA A 83 6.99 0.56 -7.14
N GLY A 84 5.89 0.59 -7.88
CA GLY A 84 5.87 0.65 -9.34
C GLY A 84 5.04 1.81 -9.84
N ARG A 85 4.93 1.91 -11.17
CA ARG A 85 4.07 2.92 -11.82
C ARG A 85 2.62 2.80 -11.36
N GLY A 86 1.96 3.94 -11.15
CA GLY A 86 0.59 4.00 -10.64
C GLY A 86 0.48 3.90 -9.13
N HIS A 87 1.59 3.65 -8.43
CA HIS A 87 1.60 3.67 -6.97
C HIS A 87 1.79 5.08 -6.42
N ARG A 88 1.17 5.31 -5.27
CA ARG A 88 1.29 6.49 -4.44
C ARG A 88 1.80 6.14 -3.05
N LEU A 89 2.38 7.12 -2.39
CA LEU A 89 2.80 7.06 -1.00
C LEU A 89 1.92 7.96 -0.16
N SER A 90 1.37 7.44 0.93
CA SER A 90 0.83 8.22 2.04
C SER A 90 1.58 7.89 3.32
N PHE A 91 1.77 8.88 4.17
CA PHE A 91 2.36 8.68 5.49
C PHE A 91 1.82 9.73 6.46
N ALA A 92 1.96 9.45 7.76
CA ALA A 92 1.65 10.39 8.83
C ALA A 92 2.71 10.32 9.93
N THR A 93 3.02 11.47 10.54
CA THR A 93 3.85 11.61 11.73
C THR A 93 3.36 12.80 12.53
N MET A 94 3.22 12.67 13.84
CA MET A 94 2.70 13.72 14.71
C MET A 94 3.63 14.94 14.72
N TYR A 95 3.04 16.14 14.74
CA TYR A 95 3.69 17.36 15.20
C TYR A 95 3.70 17.31 16.73
N GLY A 96 4.80 16.90 17.33
CA GLY A 96 4.86 16.49 18.74
C GLY A 96 4.63 17.56 19.79
N ALA A 97 4.48 18.84 19.40
CA ALA A 97 4.17 19.94 20.29
C ALA A 97 2.73 20.44 20.05
N SER A 98 1.79 19.54 19.86
CA SER A 98 0.38 19.81 19.61
C SER A 98 -0.50 18.75 20.28
N ASN A 99 -1.81 19.00 20.26
CA ASN A 99 -2.80 18.04 20.77
C ASN A 99 -3.10 16.96 19.74
N ASP A 100 -3.38 17.32 18.48
CA ASP A 100 -3.82 16.39 17.45
C ASP A 100 -3.32 16.77 16.03
N LEU A 101 -2.19 17.48 15.94
CA LEU A 101 -1.64 17.86 14.64
C LEU A 101 -0.65 16.83 14.12
N PHE A 102 -0.65 16.61 12.80
CA PHE A 102 0.27 15.71 12.14
C PHE A 102 0.71 16.19 10.76
N TYR A 103 1.89 15.76 10.32
CA TYR A 103 2.37 15.95 8.96
C TYR A 103 1.99 14.78 8.06
N GLY A 104 1.57 15.08 6.84
CA GLY A 104 1.28 14.10 5.81
C GLY A 104 1.03 14.72 4.45
N PRO A 105 1.09 13.95 3.36
CA PRO A 105 0.73 14.44 2.04
C PRO A 105 -0.77 14.63 1.91
N SER A 106 -1.18 15.67 1.16
CA SER A 106 -2.59 15.97 0.88
C SER A 106 -3.20 15.08 -0.22
N GLY A 107 -4.52 15.17 -0.37
CA GLY A 107 -5.27 14.54 -1.44
C GLY A 107 -5.08 13.02 -1.47
N ASP A 108 -4.77 12.50 -2.66
CA ASP A 108 -4.61 11.06 -2.90
C ASP A 108 -3.20 10.53 -2.54
N GLY A 109 -2.40 11.28 -1.79
CA GLY A 109 -1.00 10.95 -1.52
C GLY A 109 -0.05 11.37 -2.65
N ILE A 110 1.22 11.00 -2.54
CA ILE A 110 2.31 11.39 -3.45
C ILE A 110 2.44 10.37 -4.58
N ALA A 111 2.27 10.79 -5.82
CA ALA A 111 2.54 9.94 -6.99
C ALA A 111 4.04 9.63 -7.08
N LEU A 112 4.41 8.36 -7.06
CA LEU A 112 5.80 7.92 -7.05
C LEU A 112 6.46 7.91 -8.43
N PHE A 113 5.66 7.99 -9.49
CA PHE A 113 6.12 8.08 -10.88
C PHE A 113 5.30 9.10 -11.67
N ASP A 114 6.00 9.81 -12.57
CA ASP A 114 5.39 10.54 -13.69
C ASP A 114 5.75 9.78 -14.98
N GLY A 115 4.78 9.04 -15.53
CA GLY A 115 5.03 8.07 -16.60
C GLY A 115 6.06 7.02 -16.16
N ASP A 116 7.24 7.03 -16.80
CA ASP A 116 8.36 6.14 -16.49
C ASP A 116 9.42 6.77 -15.57
N THR A 117 9.22 8.02 -15.17
CA THR A 117 10.20 8.76 -14.37
C THR A 117 9.86 8.67 -12.90
N PRO A 118 10.72 8.09 -12.05
CA PRO A 118 10.51 8.06 -10.61
C PRO A 118 10.64 9.46 -9.99
N LEU A 119 9.80 9.77 -9.03
CA LEU A 119 9.91 10.97 -8.22
C LEU A 119 11.09 10.84 -7.26
N THR A 120 12.01 11.79 -7.28
CA THR A 120 13.19 11.80 -6.40
C THR A 120 13.55 13.23 -5.98
N GLY A 121 14.31 13.35 -4.89
CA GLY A 121 14.76 14.64 -4.36
C GLY A 121 13.92 15.15 -3.21
N ASP A 122 13.92 16.44 -3.02
CA ASP A 122 13.13 17.11 -1.98
C ASP A 122 11.67 17.20 -2.39
N ILE A 123 10.80 16.64 -1.55
CA ILE A 123 9.34 16.61 -1.71
C ILE A 123 8.62 17.31 -0.57
N THR A 124 9.34 18.11 0.23
CA THR A 124 8.78 18.79 1.40
C THR A 124 7.58 19.66 1.04
N GLY A 125 7.61 20.33 -0.11
CA GLY A 125 6.48 21.14 -0.59
C GLY A 125 5.20 20.36 -0.98
N MET A 126 5.22 19.02 -0.88
CA MET A 126 4.04 18.15 -1.05
C MET A 126 3.42 17.73 0.29
N ILE A 127 4.00 18.19 1.40
CA ILE A 127 3.56 17.87 2.74
C ILE A 127 2.84 19.06 3.34
N SER A 128 1.79 18.78 4.08
CA SER A 128 1.05 19.79 4.84
C SER A 128 1.00 19.40 6.32
N LEU A 129 0.73 20.40 7.15
CA LEU A 129 0.36 20.19 8.54
C LEU A 129 -1.17 20.12 8.61
N TRP A 130 -1.65 19.05 9.24
CA TRP A 130 -3.06 18.69 9.34
C TRP A 130 -3.51 18.70 10.79
N ASP A 131 -4.73 19.09 11.00
CA ASP A 131 -5.48 19.00 12.25
C ASP A 131 -6.43 17.80 12.13
N ALA A 132 -6.30 16.83 13.02
CA ALA A 132 -7.15 15.63 13.05
C ALA A 132 -8.59 15.97 13.47
N GLY A 133 -8.78 17.08 14.16
CA GLY A 133 -10.08 17.58 14.59
C GLY A 133 -10.67 16.78 15.75
N THR A 134 -9.85 16.09 16.50
CA THR A 134 -10.26 15.24 17.63
C THR A 134 -10.17 15.96 18.96
N GLU A 135 -9.20 16.87 19.12
CA GLU A 135 -8.99 17.69 20.33
C GLU A 135 -8.99 19.21 20.06
N VAL A 136 -9.22 19.97 21.11
CA VAL A 136 -9.12 21.44 21.05
C VAL A 136 -7.66 21.84 20.87
N ASN A 137 -7.37 22.64 19.84
CA ASN A 137 -6.02 23.15 19.61
C ASN A 137 -5.56 24.07 20.73
N HIS A 138 -4.33 23.88 21.20
CA HIS A 138 -3.61 24.79 22.07
C HIS A 138 -2.46 25.50 21.31
N ALA A 139 -1.93 26.57 21.90
CA ALA A 139 -0.78 27.25 21.30
C ALA A 139 0.39 26.26 21.12
N PRO A 140 0.98 26.16 19.92
CA PRO A 140 2.08 25.24 19.67
C PRO A 140 3.20 25.36 20.70
N ALA A 141 3.69 24.23 21.20
CA ALA A 141 4.76 24.16 22.22
C ALA A 141 4.45 24.90 23.54
N SER A 142 3.19 25.08 23.88
CA SER A 142 2.78 25.73 25.15
C SER A 142 3.09 24.90 26.38
N GLY A 143 3.28 23.59 26.22
CA GLY A 143 3.38 22.61 27.30
C GLY A 143 2.02 22.31 27.97
N GLU A 144 0.93 22.72 27.34
CA GLU A 144 -0.45 22.39 27.73
C GLU A 144 -0.94 21.12 27.00
N ASP A 145 -0.02 20.40 26.38
CA ASP A 145 -0.25 19.15 25.66
C ASP A 145 -0.84 18.10 26.60
N GLY A 146 -1.93 17.47 26.21
CA GLY A 146 -2.56 16.37 26.94
C GLY A 146 -3.69 16.76 27.90
N ALA A 147 -4.25 17.96 27.79
CA ALA A 147 -5.59 18.20 28.28
C ALA A 147 -6.56 17.49 27.33
N GLU A 148 -7.10 16.34 27.72
CA GLU A 148 -8.14 15.61 26.99
C GLU A 148 -9.44 16.46 26.89
N GLU A 149 -9.38 17.55 26.16
CA GLU A 149 -10.55 18.38 25.84
C GLU A 149 -11.08 17.96 24.47
N SER A 150 -11.87 16.87 24.48
CA SER A 150 -12.55 16.40 23.27
C SER A 150 -13.35 17.53 22.62
N GLU A 151 -12.95 17.95 21.44
CA GLU A 151 -13.81 18.78 20.62
C GLU A 151 -15.02 17.96 20.12
N PRO A 152 -16.19 18.60 19.90
CA PRO A 152 -17.24 17.97 19.12
C PRO A 152 -16.62 17.60 17.78
N VAL A 153 -16.72 16.34 17.39
CA VAL A 153 -16.09 15.73 16.21
C VAL A 153 -16.06 16.71 15.03
N GLN A 154 -14.89 17.25 14.77
CA GLN A 154 -14.64 18.08 13.61
C GLN A 154 -13.97 17.25 12.52
N SER A 155 -14.07 17.69 11.29
CA SER A 155 -13.44 17.00 10.19
C SER A 155 -11.96 17.33 10.12
N LEU A 156 -11.18 16.40 9.58
CA LEU A 156 -9.78 16.58 9.19
C LEU A 156 -9.63 17.79 8.26
N ARG A 157 -8.72 18.69 8.58
CA ARG A 157 -8.52 19.95 7.84
C ARG A 157 -7.07 20.35 7.79
N ASN A 158 -6.70 21.09 6.76
CA ASN A 158 -5.39 21.74 6.73
C ASN A 158 -5.32 22.78 7.85
N VAL A 159 -4.18 22.86 8.54
CA VAL A 159 -4.01 23.80 9.65
C VAL A 159 -4.19 25.28 9.22
N ASP A 160 -3.91 25.58 7.95
CA ASP A 160 -4.11 26.93 7.39
C ASP A 160 -5.60 27.33 7.31
N ASP A 161 -6.52 26.38 7.34
CA ASP A 161 -7.97 26.60 7.36
C ASP A 161 -8.56 26.62 8.78
N VAL A 162 -7.73 26.38 9.81
CA VAL A 162 -8.14 26.40 11.22
C VAL A 162 -8.13 27.84 11.75
N MET A 163 -9.25 28.29 12.30
CA MET A 163 -9.38 29.64 12.88
C MET A 163 -9.33 29.61 14.42
N ASP A 164 -8.29 28.99 14.97
CA ASP A 164 -8.06 28.90 16.42
C ASP A 164 -7.33 30.12 17.02
N GLY A 165 -6.79 30.97 16.19
CA GLY A 165 -6.06 32.19 16.58
C GLY A 165 -4.58 31.95 16.87
N PHE A 166 -4.06 30.74 16.62
CA PHE A 166 -2.64 30.42 16.74
C PHE A 166 -1.91 30.63 15.39
N THR A 167 -0.60 30.59 15.44
CA THR A 167 0.27 30.66 14.27
C THR A 167 1.21 29.49 14.30
N TYR A 168 1.22 28.73 13.20
CA TYR A 168 2.06 27.56 13.03
C TYR A 168 3.23 27.87 12.10
N ASN A 169 4.40 27.30 12.38
CA ASN A 169 5.53 27.38 11.47
C ASN A 169 5.21 26.65 10.18
N SER A 170 5.79 27.12 9.07
CA SER A 170 5.67 26.38 7.81
C SER A 170 6.31 25.00 7.91
N VAL A 171 5.85 24.06 7.08
CA VAL A 171 6.39 22.69 7.06
C VAL A 171 7.91 22.73 6.84
N GLU A 172 8.38 23.57 5.91
CA GLU A 172 9.79 23.70 5.52
C GLU A 172 10.69 24.26 6.63
N GLU A 173 10.11 24.91 7.65
CA GLU A 173 10.87 25.38 8.83
C GLU A 173 11.11 24.26 9.84
N ASN A 174 10.26 23.25 9.85
CA ASN A 174 10.31 22.14 10.83
C ASN A 174 10.81 20.84 10.22
N VAL A 175 10.41 20.49 9.00
CA VAL A 175 10.61 19.16 8.42
C VAL A 175 11.23 19.26 7.04
N MET A 176 12.09 18.31 6.70
CA MET A 176 12.55 18.07 5.34
C MET A 176 12.21 16.62 4.96
N VAL A 177 11.51 16.46 3.85
CA VAL A 177 11.11 15.15 3.33
C VAL A 177 11.75 14.92 1.97
N THR A 178 12.47 13.79 1.83
CA THR A 178 13.16 13.47 0.58
C THR A 178 12.86 12.04 0.13
N LEU A 179 12.87 11.84 -1.18
CA LEU A 179 12.77 10.52 -1.82
C LEU A 179 14.03 10.22 -2.62
N ALA A 180 14.51 8.98 -2.53
CA ALA A 180 15.51 8.40 -3.41
C ALA A 180 14.97 7.12 -4.05
N TYR A 181 15.52 6.74 -5.23
CA TYR A 181 15.13 5.55 -5.98
C TYR A 181 16.38 4.79 -6.43
N ASP A 182 16.42 3.49 -6.22
CA ASP A 182 17.59 2.65 -6.49
C ASP A 182 17.77 2.25 -7.97
N GLY A 183 16.81 2.60 -8.83
CA GLY A 183 16.80 2.26 -10.26
C GLY A 183 16.13 0.92 -10.56
N THR A 184 15.67 0.19 -9.56
CA THR A 184 14.99 -1.11 -9.73
C THR A 184 13.53 -1.11 -9.31
N ARG A 185 13.21 -0.94 -8.05
CA ARG A 185 11.84 -0.80 -7.51
C ARG A 185 11.83 -0.26 -6.08
N MET A 186 12.99 -0.04 -5.49
CA MET A 186 13.11 0.37 -4.10
C MET A 186 13.17 1.89 -4.00
N PHE A 187 12.26 2.47 -3.24
CA PHE A 187 12.31 3.84 -2.80
C PHE A 187 12.84 3.93 -1.38
N THR A 188 13.49 5.05 -1.08
CA THR A 188 13.89 5.42 0.27
C THR A 188 13.28 6.78 0.58
N LEU A 189 12.37 6.81 1.54
CA LEU A 189 11.81 8.04 2.12
C LEU A 189 12.65 8.41 3.34
N THR A 190 13.06 9.66 3.44
CA THR A 190 13.65 10.21 4.65
C THR A 190 12.79 11.36 5.14
N VAL A 191 12.30 11.27 6.38
CA VAL A 191 11.57 12.33 7.09
C VAL A 191 12.49 12.84 8.18
N LYS A 192 13.00 14.06 8.01
CA LYS A 192 13.97 14.66 8.91
C LYS A 192 13.33 15.81 9.68
N ASP A 193 13.47 15.77 10.99
CA ASP A 193 13.24 16.91 11.86
C ASP A 193 14.41 17.89 11.74
N LEU A 194 14.15 19.15 11.37
CA LEU A 194 15.20 20.13 11.15
C LEU A 194 15.78 20.64 12.49
N GLU A 195 17.07 20.99 12.50
CA GLU A 195 17.75 21.48 13.74
C GLU A 195 17.07 22.72 14.36
N GLY A 196 16.30 23.48 13.57
CA GLY A 196 15.57 24.67 14.02
C GLY A 196 14.12 24.40 14.38
N SER A 197 13.65 23.17 14.24
CA SER A 197 12.28 22.78 14.55
C SER A 197 11.94 23.04 16.01
N SER A 198 10.70 23.45 16.25
CA SER A 198 10.15 23.67 17.60
C SER A 198 9.52 22.42 18.21
N THR A 199 9.48 21.32 17.46
CA THR A 199 8.72 20.11 17.83
C THR A 199 9.43 18.85 17.39
N PRO A 200 9.43 17.78 18.21
CA PRO A 200 9.85 16.47 17.73
C PRO A 200 8.82 15.88 16.77
N LEU A 201 9.24 14.92 15.94
CA LEU A 201 8.37 14.08 15.12
C LEU A 201 8.12 12.75 15.82
N SER A 202 6.88 12.26 15.79
CA SER A 202 6.60 10.90 16.23
C SER A 202 7.15 9.85 15.27
N PRO A 203 7.16 8.55 15.64
CA PRO A 203 7.24 7.46 14.68
C PRO A 203 6.30 7.66 13.49
N VAL A 204 6.69 7.14 12.33
CA VAL A 204 5.99 7.33 11.06
C VAL A 204 5.18 6.09 10.71
N ALA A 205 3.88 6.25 10.43
CA ALA A 205 3.08 5.24 9.74
C ALA A 205 3.04 5.57 8.25
N TRP A 206 3.15 4.55 7.38
CA TRP A 206 3.22 4.76 5.94
C TRP A 206 2.55 3.64 5.15
N VAL A 207 2.12 3.93 3.92
CA VAL A 207 1.49 2.97 3.03
C VAL A 207 1.71 3.31 1.56
N VAL A 208 1.98 2.29 0.76
CA VAL A 208 1.99 2.35 -0.71
C VAL A 208 0.67 1.82 -1.24
N HIS A 209 -0.01 2.62 -2.03
CA HIS A 209 -1.37 2.33 -2.52
C HIS A 209 -1.57 2.76 -3.98
N ASN A 210 -2.71 2.43 -4.57
CA ASN A 210 -3.07 2.86 -5.91
C ASN A 210 -3.65 4.28 -5.93
N ASP A 211 -3.77 4.85 -7.12
CA ASP A 211 -4.44 6.13 -7.37
C ASP A 211 -5.89 6.16 -6.84
N GLY A 212 -6.37 7.36 -6.48
CA GLY A 212 -7.76 7.60 -6.10
C GLY A 212 -8.13 7.25 -4.66
N GLN A 213 -7.14 6.96 -3.81
CA GLN A 213 -7.34 6.67 -2.39
C GLN A 213 -6.20 7.26 -1.55
N ASN A 214 -6.54 7.88 -0.44
CA ASN A 214 -5.62 8.07 0.67
C ASN A 214 -6.11 7.18 1.82
N PRO A 215 -5.39 6.11 2.14
CA PRO A 215 -5.85 5.17 3.16
C PRO A 215 -5.67 5.66 4.59
N ILE A 216 -4.96 6.76 4.80
CA ILE A 216 -4.70 7.30 6.13
C ILE A 216 -5.77 8.32 6.50
N PHE A 217 -6.07 9.27 5.58
CA PHE A 217 -7.08 10.30 5.83
C PHE A 217 -7.63 10.90 4.54
N THR A 218 -8.75 11.59 4.65
CA THR A 218 -9.29 12.44 3.58
C THR A 218 -9.70 13.77 4.18
N GLU A 219 -9.22 14.87 3.61
CA GLU A 219 -9.60 16.22 4.02
C GLU A 219 -11.13 16.39 4.01
N GLY A 220 -11.67 16.98 5.06
CA GLY A 220 -13.11 17.15 5.26
C GLY A 220 -13.84 15.91 5.79
N SER A 221 -13.20 14.76 5.92
CA SER A 221 -13.77 13.59 6.59
C SER A 221 -13.53 13.63 8.11
N VAL A 222 -14.21 12.78 8.82
CA VAL A 222 -13.89 12.45 10.22
C VAL A 222 -12.76 11.41 10.20
N ASP A 223 -12.00 11.30 11.28
CA ASP A 223 -11.05 10.20 11.46
C ASP A 223 -11.75 8.85 11.22
N TYR A 224 -11.06 7.94 10.55
CA TYR A 224 -11.62 6.62 10.21
C TYR A 224 -11.68 5.64 11.38
N GLY A 225 -11.07 6.00 12.53
CA GLY A 225 -10.94 5.10 13.67
C GLY A 225 -9.89 3.99 13.48
N ASP A 226 -8.96 4.19 12.56
CA ASP A 226 -7.95 3.20 12.15
C ASP A 226 -6.60 3.44 12.84
N GLY A 227 -6.53 4.37 13.80
CA GLY A 227 -5.36 4.69 14.61
C GLY A 227 -4.65 5.99 14.22
N LEU A 228 -5.25 6.83 13.37
CA LEU A 228 -4.72 8.16 13.07
C LEU A 228 -4.81 9.07 14.29
N GLU A 229 -5.93 9.04 15.02
CA GLU A 229 -6.14 9.75 16.28
C GLU A 229 -5.01 9.41 17.29
N ASP A 230 -4.76 8.12 17.54
CA ASP A 230 -3.66 7.67 18.41
C ASP A 230 -2.29 8.24 17.98
N LEU A 231 -2.05 8.31 16.66
CA LEU A 231 -0.80 8.88 16.12
C LEU A 231 -0.76 10.39 16.31
N ALA A 232 -1.85 11.09 16.02
CA ALA A 232 -1.91 12.54 16.04
C ALA A 232 -1.88 13.12 17.46
N GLU A 233 -2.51 12.45 18.44
CA GLU A 233 -2.60 12.89 19.82
C GLU A 233 -1.44 12.42 20.70
N THR A 234 -0.99 11.19 20.53
CA THR A 234 0.00 10.59 21.43
C THR A 234 1.33 10.25 20.76
N GLY A 235 1.42 10.41 19.43
CA GLY A 235 2.57 9.97 18.64
C GLY A 235 2.66 8.44 18.50
N ASN A 236 1.62 7.69 18.85
CA ASN A 236 1.61 6.24 18.76
C ASN A 236 1.23 5.77 17.34
N ALA A 237 2.21 5.58 16.48
CA ALA A 237 1.99 5.08 15.12
C ALA A 237 1.62 3.58 15.03
N GLY A 238 1.66 2.84 16.13
CA GLY A 238 1.46 1.39 16.16
C GLY A 238 0.11 0.91 15.66
N PRO A 239 -1.03 1.42 16.17
CA PRO A 239 -2.36 1.03 15.72
C PRO A 239 -2.55 1.27 14.21
N LEU A 240 -2.26 2.47 13.72
CA LEU A 240 -2.37 2.83 12.30
C LEU A 240 -1.49 1.94 11.41
N SER A 241 -0.22 1.75 11.77
CA SER A 241 0.69 0.86 11.03
C SER A 241 0.16 -0.57 10.95
N THR A 242 -0.31 -1.11 12.07
CA THR A 242 -0.88 -2.47 12.13
C THR A 242 -2.12 -2.60 11.22
N TYR A 243 -3.01 -1.61 11.26
CA TYR A 243 -4.19 -1.58 10.41
C TYR A 243 -3.81 -1.59 8.92
N LEU A 244 -2.91 -0.71 8.51
CA LEU A 244 -2.45 -0.62 7.12
C LEU A 244 -1.73 -1.89 6.66
N GLU A 245 -0.87 -2.49 7.49
CA GLU A 245 -0.18 -3.75 7.21
C GLU A 245 -1.16 -4.91 7.00
N MET A 246 -2.23 -5.01 7.80
CA MET A 246 -3.25 -6.06 7.65
C MET A 246 -3.96 -6.01 6.28
N LEU A 247 -4.03 -4.83 5.66
CA LEU A 247 -4.69 -4.61 4.37
C LEU A 247 -3.72 -4.59 3.20
N SER A 248 -2.42 -4.73 3.48
CA SER A 248 -1.34 -4.67 2.49
C SER A 248 -0.86 -6.05 2.07
N GLY A 249 -0.45 -6.18 0.83
CA GLY A 249 0.17 -7.40 0.30
C GLY A 249 0.24 -7.43 -1.21
N TYR A 250 0.95 -8.43 -1.71
CA TYR A 250 1.15 -8.61 -3.14
C TYR A 250 0.01 -9.44 -3.73
N VAL A 251 -0.64 -8.91 -4.75
CA VAL A 251 -1.57 -9.68 -5.57
C VAL A 251 -0.75 -10.50 -6.56
N SER A 252 -0.98 -11.81 -6.59
CA SER A 252 -0.36 -12.71 -7.57
C SER A 252 -1.30 -12.90 -8.76
N PRO A 253 -1.14 -12.13 -9.86
CA PRO A 253 -1.98 -12.31 -11.03
C PRO A 253 -1.67 -13.65 -11.69
N VAL A 254 -2.68 -14.28 -12.25
CA VAL A 254 -2.50 -15.45 -13.11
C VAL A 254 -2.34 -14.96 -14.54
N ALA A 255 -1.24 -15.35 -15.18
CA ALA A 255 -1.01 -15.08 -16.59
C ALA A 255 -2.06 -15.78 -17.49
N PRO A 256 -2.24 -15.36 -18.75
CA PRO A 256 -3.04 -16.10 -19.71
C PRO A 256 -2.62 -17.55 -19.80
N GLY A 257 -3.57 -18.47 -19.71
CA GLY A 257 -3.30 -19.92 -19.72
C GLY A 257 -3.18 -20.46 -21.13
N VAL A 258 -2.26 -21.41 -21.32
CA VAL A 258 -2.15 -22.22 -22.54
C VAL A 258 -2.53 -23.66 -22.21
N TRP A 259 -3.27 -24.28 -23.08
CA TRP A 259 -3.70 -25.65 -22.90
C TRP A 259 -3.56 -26.46 -24.19
N VAL A 260 -3.33 -27.76 -24.05
CA VAL A 260 -3.26 -28.71 -25.16
C VAL A 260 -4.00 -30.00 -24.78
N LEU A 261 -4.80 -30.52 -25.70
CA LEU A 261 -5.37 -31.82 -25.60
C LEU A 261 -4.54 -32.82 -26.44
N HIS A 262 -3.85 -33.75 -25.77
CA HIS A 262 -2.95 -34.68 -26.43
C HIS A 262 -3.23 -36.13 -26.05
N LYS A 263 -2.76 -37.08 -26.88
CA LYS A 263 -2.79 -38.49 -26.59
C LYS A 263 -1.61 -38.86 -25.69
N LYS A 264 -1.72 -39.98 -24.95
CA LYS A 264 -0.72 -40.42 -23.98
C LYS A 264 0.72 -40.47 -24.51
N TRP A 265 0.91 -40.68 -25.81
CA TRP A 265 2.26 -40.76 -26.45
C TRP A 265 2.70 -39.51 -27.19
N GLN A 266 1.89 -38.47 -27.13
CA GLN A 266 2.26 -37.17 -27.71
C GLN A 266 2.93 -36.31 -26.64
N LYS A 267 3.81 -35.44 -27.10
CA LYS A 267 4.55 -34.49 -26.26
C LYS A 267 3.57 -33.52 -25.55
N PRO A 268 3.61 -33.43 -24.23
CA PRO A 268 2.87 -32.39 -23.49
C PRO A 268 3.54 -31.02 -23.65
N ILE A 269 3.00 -29.99 -22.99
CA ILE A 269 3.63 -28.66 -22.98
C ILE A 269 5.00 -28.72 -22.29
N PHE A 270 5.11 -29.48 -21.20
CA PHE A 270 6.37 -29.73 -20.50
C PHE A 270 6.43 -31.16 -19.94
N THR A 271 7.63 -31.60 -19.57
CA THR A 271 7.85 -32.86 -18.88
C THR A 271 8.74 -32.62 -17.67
N GLU A 272 8.34 -33.13 -16.51
CA GLU A 272 9.12 -32.99 -15.27
C GLU A 272 10.54 -33.59 -15.44
N GLY A 273 11.54 -32.77 -15.05
CA GLY A 273 12.96 -33.17 -15.15
C GLY A 273 13.61 -32.97 -16.54
N GLU A 274 12.85 -32.56 -17.52
CA GLU A 274 13.36 -32.21 -18.86
C GLU A 274 13.59 -30.70 -18.97
N LEU A 275 14.48 -30.33 -19.88
CA LEU A 275 14.66 -28.91 -20.22
C LEU A 275 13.46 -28.40 -21.03
N ASP A 276 13.25 -27.08 -20.99
CA ASP A 276 12.28 -26.41 -21.86
C ASP A 276 12.50 -26.80 -23.32
N TYR A 277 11.41 -27.06 -24.03
CA TYR A 277 11.46 -27.48 -25.44
C TYR A 277 11.78 -26.32 -26.40
N GLY A 278 11.92 -25.09 -25.89
CA GLY A 278 12.15 -23.92 -26.72
C GLY A 278 10.94 -23.45 -27.53
N GLU A 279 9.73 -23.83 -27.08
CA GLU A 279 8.46 -23.55 -27.75
C GLU A 279 7.64 -22.46 -27.06
N GLY A 280 8.32 -21.51 -26.38
CA GLY A 280 7.69 -20.35 -25.76
C GLY A 280 7.27 -20.53 -24.31
N LEU A 281 7.56 -21.67 -23.67
CA LEU A 281 7.24 -21.90 -22.24
C LEU A 281 8.02 -20.92 -21.35
N GLU A 282 9.27 -20.60 -21.70
CA GLU A 282 10.08 -19.60 -21.02
C GLU A 282 9.41 -18.23 -21.03
N MET A 283 8.95 -17.74 -22.18
CA MET A 283 8.24 -16.47 -22.32
C MET A 283 6.94 -16.44 -21.48
N LEU A 284 6.20 -17.57 -21.48
CA LEU A 284 5.00 -17.69 -20.65
C LEU A 284 5.34 -17.59 -19.15
N SER A 285 6.41 -18.26 -18.73
CA SER A 285 6.80 -18.32 -17.31
C SER A 285 7.44 -17.03 -16.79
N GLU A 286 8.18 -16.32 -17.63
CA GLU A 286 8.91 -15.11 -17.23
C GLU A 286 8.10 -13.83 -17.36
N VAL A 287 7.33 -13.68 -18.44
CA VAL A 287 6.62 -12.44 -18.77
C VAL A 287 5.10 -12.65 -18.98
N GLY A 288 4.60 -13.86 -18.82
CA GLY A 288 3.19 -14.18 -18.99
C GLY A 288 2.71 -14.13 -20.45
N ASP A 289 3.62 -14.20 -21.44
CA ASP A 289 3.25 -14.18 -22.86
C ASP A 289 3.02 -15.60 -23.39
N PRO A 290 1.74 -15.98 -23.69
CA PRO A 290 1.40 -17.32 -24.18
C PRO A 290 1.65 -17.49 -25.68
N THR A 291 1.98 -16.44 -26.44
CA THR A 291 1.93 -16.44 -27.90
C THR A 291 2.92 -17.41 -28.53
N GLY A 292 4.08 -17.60 -27.89
CA GLY A 292 5.07 -18.57 -28.37
C GLY A 292 4.67 -20.02 -28.20
N VAL A 293 3.81 -20.33 -27.22
CA VAL A 293 3.44 -21.71 -26.91
C VAL A 293 2.32 -22.25 -27.79
N TYR A 294 1.42 -21.37 -28.28
CA TYR A 294 0.27 -21.83 -29.07
C TYR A 294 0.41 -21.60 -30.59
N ASN A 295 1.49 -21.04 -31.08
CA ASN A 295 1.83 -20.92 -32.50
C ASN A 295 2.56 -22.18 -32.99
#